data_b1e06ddba6120d18f2aba4e4d6ee565a
#
_entry.id   b1e06ddba6120d18f2aba4e4d6ee565a
#
_cell.length_a   1.000
_cell.length_b   1.000
_cell.length_c   1.000
_cell.angle_alpha   90.00
_cell.angle_beta   90.00
_cell.angle_gamma   90.00
#
_symmetry.space_group_name_H-M   'P 1'
#
loop_
_entity.id
_entity.type
_entity.pdbx_description
1 polymer ?
#
loop_
_entity_poly.entity_id
_entity_poly.type
_entity_poly.pdbx_seq_one_letter_code
_entity_poly.pdbx_strand_id
1 'polypeptide(L)'
;MKKTKIVCTMGPNTNDKNIMLELAKNGMDVARFNFSHGDYAEHQSRLEILKEVRKELDRPVAALLDTKGPEIRTGVLKDGKKVSLKEGQTFTLTTREIIGDETITHINYSGLNEDVAAGNKILIDDGLIELEVEKVEGTEIVCTVINGGELGEKKGVNVPNVKIKLPALTEKDKEDIRFGIKQGFDFIAASFVRTADCIREIKSMLDSEGSAIKVIAKIENAEGIDNLDEIIAVADGIMVARGDMGVEIPAQEVPHIQKEIIRKCNEACKTVITATQMLDSMIRNPRPTRAEVTDVANAVYDGTDAVMLSGETAMGKYPVDALKMMVSIVEETEAYLDYSAYRRRKVTEENMKNISNAVCAASVATAHDIGADYIIAPSITGFTSMMLSKWRPAARIIGMSPSTTTVRQMMLQWGVTPIWSRRAESTDELIENSLEELKSGNVINSGDLAVITAGIVTYARRHEAAAATNIMRVVSVD
;
A
#
# COMPACT_ATOMS: atom_id res chain seq x y z
N MET A 1 -7.09 20.51 -4.35
CA MET A 1 -7.15 19.37 -3.37
C MET A 1 -6.73 18.11 -4.12
N LYS A 2 -5.69 17.46 -3.64
CA LYS A 2 -5.14 16.24 -4.26
C LYS A 2 -6.14 15.08 -4.26
N LYS A 3 -6.11 14.26 -5.30
CA LYS A 3 -6.90 13.02 -5.45
C LYS A 3 -6.08 11.78 -5.13
N THR A 4 -4.81 11.75 -5.55
CA THR A 4 -3.85 10.69 -5.18
C THR A 4 -3.55 10.76 -3.69
N LYS A 5 -3.61 9.62 -3.01
CA LYS A 5 -3.45 9.52 -1.57
C LYS A 5 -1.99 9.49 -1.18
N ILE A 6 -1.68 9.86 0.06
CA ILE A 6 -0.31 9.83 0.57
C ILE A 6 -0.24 8.98 1.83
N VAL A 7 0.61 7.97 1.78
CA VAL A 7 0.97 7.12 2.91
C VAL A 7 2.25 7.64 3.52
N CYS A 8 2.25 7.91 4.82
CA CYS A 8 3.45 8.32 5.56
C CYS A 8 3.84 7.26 6.57
N THR A 9 5.12 6.87 6.60
CA THR A 9 5.62 5.91 7.58
C THR A 9 5.87 6.59 8.90
N MET A 10 5.33 5.99 9.97
CA MET A 10 5.53 6.39 11.35
C MET A 10 6.87 5.84 11.87
N GLY A 11 7.58 6.62 12.64
CA GLY A 11 8.87 6.26 13.20
C GLY A 11 9.28 7.19 14.34
N PRO A 12 10.57 7.27 14.68
CA PRO A 12 11.06 8.13 15.78
C PRO A 12 10.57 9.58 15.74
N ASN A 13 10.49 10.17 14.54
CA ASN A 13 10.00 11.56 14.38
C ASN A 13 8.55 11.74 14.81
N THR A 14 7.71 10.73 14.61
CA THR A 14 6.27 10.79 14.88
C THR A 14 5.89 10.38 16.30
N ASN A 15 6.87 10.19 17.17
CA ASN A 15 6.67 10.15 18.62
C ASN A 15 6.28 11.54 19.17
N ASP A 16 6.58 12.61 18.42
CA ASP A 16 6.07 13.96 18.70
C ASP A 16 4.69 14.14 18.05
N LYS A 17 3.67 14.35 18.91
CA LYS A 17 2.29 14.61 18.48
C LYS A 17 2.17 15.80 17.54
N ASN A 18 2.97 16.86 17.72
CA ASN A 18 2.91 18.04 16.86
C ASN A 18 3.36 17.71 15.43
N ILE A 19 4.38 16.86 15.26
CA ILE A 19 4.81 16.43 13.92
C ILE A 19 3.71 15.58 13.28
N MET A 20 3.11 14.64 14.00
CA MET A 20 2.01 13.82 13.47
C MET A 20 0.79 14.67 13.12
N LEU A 21 0.46 15.68 13.93
CA LEU A 21 -0.60 16.65 13.68
C LEU A 21 -0.33 17.44 12.39
N GLU A 22 0.90 17.95 12.22
CA GLU A 22 1.28 18.67 11.00
C GLU A 22 1.27 17.76 9.77
N LEU A 23 1.70 16.50 9.87
CA LEU A 23 1.55 15.54 8.76
C LEU A 23 0.07 15.35 8.40
N ALA A 24 -0.80 15.14 9.40
CA ALA A 24 -2.23 14.97 9.15
C ALA A 24 -2.87 16.22 8.52
N LYS A 25 -2.54 17.44 8.99
CA LYS A 25 -3.03 18.70 8.42
C LYS A 25 -2.57 18.92 6.98
N ASN A 26 -1.33 18.55 6.66
CA ASN A 26 -0.70 18.83 5.38
C ASN A 26 -0.88 17.72 4.33
N GLY A 27 -1.73 16.72 4.57
CA GLY A 27 -2.16 15.83 3.50
C GLY A 27 -1.84 14.34 3.66
N MET A 28 -1.35 13.89 4.83
CA MET A 28 -1.24 12.47 5.14
C MET A 28 -2.64 11.83 5.16
N ASP A 29 -2.87 10.80 4.37
CA ASP A 29 -4.13 10.05 4.32
C ASP A 29 -4.05 8.74 5.11
N VAL A 30 -2.87 8.11 5.11
CA VAL A 30 -2.62 6.83 5.80
C VAL A 30 -1.32 6.90 6.58
N ALA A 31 -1.36 6.52 7.85
CA ALA A 31 -0.20 6.32 8.70
C ALA A 31 0.24 4.85 8.63
N ARG A 32 1.45 4.57 8.11
CA ARG A 32 2.04 3.23 8.00
C ARG A 32 2.93 2.96 9.20
N PHE A 33 2.73 1.81 9.83
CA PHE A 33 3.52 1.29 10.95
C PHE A 33 4.32 0.09 10.46
N ASN A 34 5.64 0.23 10.39
CA ASN A 34 6.53 -0.82 9.89
C ASN A 34 6.97 -1.74 11.03
N PHE A 35 6.43 -2.96 11.09
CA PHE A 35 6.71 -3.96 12.12
C PHE A 35 8.04 -4.71 11.93
N SER A 36 8.80 -4.38 10.88
CA SER A 36 10.20 -4.78 10.78
C SER A 36 11.09 -4.09 11.82
N HIS A 37 10.62 -2.96 12.40
CA HIS A 37 11.34 -2.13 13.35
C HIS A 37 10.45 -1.76 14.54
N GLY A 38 11.08 -1.55 15.70
CA GLY A 38 10.37 -1.20 16.92
C GLY A 38 9.71 -2.39 17.62
N ASP A 39 9.04 -2.12 18.71
CA ASP A 39 8.27 -3.09 19.47
C ASP A 39 6.79 -2.71 19.57
N TYR A 40 5.98 -3.59 20.18
CA TYR A 40 4.54 -3.36 20.33
C TYR A 40 4.21 -2.12 21.17
N ALA A 41 5.02 -1.78 22.17
CA ALA A 41 4.78 -0.63 23.02
C ALA A 41 4.99 0.68 22.23
N GLU A 42 6.03 0.73 21.41
CA GLU A 42 6.28 1.87 20.51
C GLU A 42 5.17 2.05 19.48
N HIS A 43 4.76 0.95 18.82
CA HIS A 43 3.67 1.00 17.84
C HIS A 43 2.34 1.40 18.48
N GLN A 44 2.04 0.89 19.67
CA GLN A 44 0.84 1.27 20.42
C GLN A 44 0.87 2.75 20.78
N SER A 45 1.98 3.26 21.30
CA SER A 45 2.15 4.67 21.66
C SER A 45 1.89 5.60 20.46
N ARG A 46 2.50 5.31 19.30
CA ARG A 46 2.28 6.08 18.06
C ARG A 46 0.83 5.99 17.57
N LEU A 47 0.19 4.83 17.71
CA LEU A 47 -1.21 4.65 17.33
C LEU A 47 -2.16 5.45 18.23
N GLU A 48 -1.88 5.55 19.55
CA GLU A 48 -2.66 6.39 20.44
C GLU A 48 -2.52 7.88 20.05
N ILE A 49 -1.31 8.34 19.74
CA ILE A 49 -1.11 9.70 19.20
C ILE A 49 -1.95 9.91 17.92
N LEU A 50 -1.97 8.94 17.00
CA LEU A 50 -2.79 9.02 15.80
C LEU A 50 -4.29 9.11 16.11
N LYS A 51 -4.78 8.36 17.11
CA LYS A 51 -6.18 8.44 17.55
C LYS A 51 -6.53 9.82 18.11
N GLU A 52 -5.62 10.42 18.88
CA GLU A 52 -5.79 11.80 19.37
C GLU A 52 -5.82 12.82 18.21
N VAL A 53 -4.90 12.71 17.24
CA VAL A 53 -4.83 13.58 16.06
C VAL A 53 -6.10 13.46 15.21
N ARG A 54 -6.61 12.23 15.01
CA ARG A 54 -7.91 12.01 14.33
C ARG A 54 -9.04 12.79 15.00
N LYS A 55 -9.11 12.74 16.33
CA LYS A 55 -10.14 13.42 17.13
C LYS A 55 -10.00 14.95 17.09
N GLU A 56 -8.75 15.44 17.14
CA GLU A 56 -8.46 16.87 17.14
C GLU A 56 -8.80 17.54 15.80
N LEU A 57 -8.54 16.84 14.69
CA LEU A 57 -8.76 17.36 13.33
C LEU A 57 -10.09 16.94 12.71
N ASP A 58 -10.88 16.10 13.39
CA ASP A 58 -12.03 15.41 12.81
C ASP A 58 -11.71 14.79 11.43
N ARG A 59 -10.53 14.19 11.32
CA ARG A 59 -10.01 13.62 10.08
C ARG A 59 -9.72 12.12 10.22
N PRO A 60 -10.32 11.25 9.39
CA PRO A 60 -10.24 9.80 9.53
C PRO A 60 -8.96 9.21 8.90
N VAL A 61 -7.77 9.72 9.26
CA VAL A 61 -6.49 9.16 8.77
C VAL A 61 -6.44 7.67 9.04
N ALA A 62 -6.22 6.83 8.03
CA ALA A 62 -6.18 5.38 8.20
C ALA A 62 -4.86 4.92 8.86
N ALA A 63 -4.89 3.73 9.51
CA ALA A 63 -3.71 3.07 10.04
C ALA A 63 -3.43 1.78 9.26
N LEU A 64 -2.19 1.64 8.76
CA LEU A 64 -1.71 0.49 8.01
C LEU A 64 -0.57 -0.17 8.78
N LEU A 65 -0.74 -1.46 9.12
CA LEU A 65 0.29 -2.32 9.67
C LEU A 65 1.03 -2.98 8.52
N ASP A 66 2.35 -2.81 8.46
CA ASP A 66 3.21 -3.43 7.45
C ASP A 66 4.03 -4.52 8.13
N THR A 67 3.78 -5.79 7.78
CA THR A 67 4.42 -6.94 8.40
C THR A 67 5.88 -7.05 7.99
N LYS A 68 6.67 -7.72 8.82
CA LYS A 68 8.07 -7.98 8.49
C LYS A 68 8.19 -8.94 7.31
N GLY A 69 7.37 -9.99 7.30
CA GLY A 69 7.44 -11.08 6.34
C GLY A 69 8.62 -12.03 6.55
N PRO A 70 8.65 -13.13 5.78
CA PRO A 70 9.69 -14.14 5.83
C PRO A 70 10.95 -13.67 5.09
N GLU A 71 11.89 -13.10 5.81
CA GLU A 71 13.19 -12.65 5.30
C GLU A 71 14.30 -13.67 5.58
N ILE A 72 15.17 -13.85 4.59
CA ILE A 72 16.46 -14.55 4.80
C ILE A 72 17.49 -13.50 5.25
N ARG A 73 18.20 -13.78 6.31
CA ARG A 73 19.23 -12.88 6.85
C ARG A 73 20.50 -13.63 7.25
N THR A 74 21.65 -12.96 7.11
CA THR A 74 22.91 -13.43 7.68
C THR A 74 22.88 -13.44 9.20
N GLY A 75 23.75 -14.22 9.82
CA GLY A 75 23.91 -14.34 11.26
C GLY A 75 24.70 -13.20 11.88
N VAL A 76 25.19 -13.49 13.08
CA VAL A 76 26.13 -12.62 13.83
C VAL A 76 27.56 -12.88 13.42
N LEU A 77 28.42 -11.89 13.56
CA LEU A 77 29.83 -11.95 13.23
C LEU A 77 30.70 -11.87 14.49
N LYS A 78 31.92 -12.36 14.37
CA LYS A 78 32.90 -12.34 15.47
C LYS A 78 33.11 -10.90 15.97
N ASP A 79 33.01 -10.73 17.29
CA ASP A 79 33.15 -9.44 18.01
C ASP A 79 32.17 -8.35 17.54
N GLY A 80 31.11 -8.68 16.79
CA GLY A 80 30.17 -7.70 16.21
C GLY A 80 30.78 -6.80 15.13
N LYS A 81 31.95 -7.15 14.62
CA LYS A 81 32.68 -6.33 13.64
C LYS A 81 32.30 -6.71 12.22
N LYS A 82 32.24 -5.70 11.34
CA LYS A 82 32.11 -5.96 9.91
C LYS A 82 33.34 -6.68 9.39
N VAL A 83 33.10 -7.54 8.39
CA VAL A 83 34.16 -8.25 7.67
C VAL A 83 34.21 -7.78 6.21
N SER A 84 35.41 -7.63 5.66
CA SER A 84 35.61 -7.20 4.28
C SER A 84 35.72 -8.40 3.37
N LEU A 85 34.80 -8.53 2.42
CA LEU A 85 34.80 -9.56 1.39
C LEU A 85 35.42 -9.00 0.10
N LYS A 86 36.34 -9.77 -0.50
CA LYS A 86 37.06 -9.37 -1.72
C LYS A 86 36.55 -10.15 -2.93
N GLU A 87 36.49 -9.49 -4.07
CA GLU A 87 36.18 -10.11 -5.36
C GLU A 87 37.11 -11.32 -5.62
N GLY A 88 36.53 -12.43 -6.09
CA GLY A 88 37.20 -13.71 -6.35
C GLY A 88 37.48 -14.55 -5.11
N GLN A 89 37.15 -14.06 -3.92
CA GLN A 89 37.30 -14.82 -2.66
C GLN A 89 36.21 -15.91 -2.57
N THR A 90 36.56 -17.07 -2.04
CA THR A 90 35.58 -18.07 -1.61
C THR A 90 34.94 -17.64 -0.31
N PHE A 91 33.61 -17.65 -0.24
CA PHE A 91 32.83 -17.34 0.96
C PHE A 91 31.70 -18.37 1.12
N THR A 92 31.50 -18.87 2.32
CA THR A 92 30.51 -19.93 2.58
C THR A 92 29.32 -19.38 3.35
N LEU A 93 28.10 -19.65 2.85
CA LEU A 93 26.88 -19.50 3.65
C LEU A 93 26.51 -20.86 4.24
N THR A 94 26.14 -20.87 5.51
CA THR A 94 25.78 -22.14 6.19
C THR A 94 24.44 -22.04 6.89
N THR A 95 23.65 -23.11 6.87
CA THR A 95 22.41 -23.21 7.64
C THR A 95 22.64 -23.60 9.11
N ARG A 96 23.89 -23.92 9.49
CA ARG A 96 24.26 -24.17 10.89
C ARG A 96 24.35 -22.86 11.68
N GLU A 97 23.86 -22.85 12.91
CA GLU A 97 24.04 -21.71 13.81
C GLU A 97 25.51 -21.60 14.24
N ILE A 98 26.22 -20.62 13.69
CA ILE A 98 27.61 -20.30 13.99
C ILE A 98 27.79 -18.78 14.15
N ILE A 99 28.88 -18.39 14.78
CA ILE A 99 29.41 -17.03 14.72
C ILE A 99 30.26 -16.95 13.46
N GLY A 100 29.90 -16.06 12.52
CA GLY A 100 30.58 -15.91 11.23
C GLY A 100 31.87 -15.09 11.31
N ASP A 101 32.66 -15.17 10.23
CA ASP A 101 33.89 -14.43 10.01
C ASP A 101 34.05 -14.05 8.53
N GLU A 102 35.26 -13.71 8.10
CA GLU A 102 35.59 -13.36 6.71
C GLU A 102 35.50 -14.52 5.70
N THR A 103 35.24 -15.75 6.15
CA THR A 103 35.21 -16.96 5.32
C THR A 103 33.84 -17.64 5.29
N ILE A 104 33.03 -17.48 6.35
CA ILE A 104 31.76 -18.17 6.51
C ILE A 104 30.79 -17.35 7.37
N THR A 105 29.49 -17.42 7.05
CA THR A 105 28.44 -16.86 7.91
C THR A 105 27.18 -17.74 7.92
N HIS A 106 26.47 -17.71 9.05
CA HIS A 106 25.18 -18.33 9.20
C HIS A 106 24.10 -17.60 8.39
N ILE A 107 23.09 -18.34 7.94
CA ILE A 107 21.82 -17.81 7.42
C ILE A 107 20.64 -18.40 8.20
N ASN A 108 19.63 -17.59 8.50
CA ASN A 108 18.48 -17.97 9.34
C ASN A 108 17.45 -18.87 8.65
N TYR A 109 17.62 -19.19 7.36
CA TYR A 109 16.74 -20.09 6.62
C TYR A 109 17.42 -21.45 6.40
N SER A 110 16.94 -22.47 7.11
CA SER A 110 17.54 -23.82 7.12
C SER A 110 17.35 -24.59 5.82
N GLY A 111 16.45 -24.17 4.93
CA GLY A 111 16.16 -24.82 3.64
C GLY A 111 16.93 -24.23 2.46
N LEU A 112 17.74 -23.18 2.65
CA LEU A 112 18.38 -22.50 1.52
C LEU A 112 19.31 -23.43 0.73
N ASN A 113 20.02 -24.33 1.39
CA ASN A 113 20.88 -25.32 0.76
C ASN A 113 20.13 -26.35 -0.13
N GLU A 114 18.81 -26.50 0.08
CA GLU A 114 17.95 -27.34 -0.77
C GLU A 114 17.35 -26.58 -1.95
N ASP A 115 17.25 -25.25 -1.83
CA ASP A 115 16.61 -24.38 -2.80
C ASP A 115 17.61 -23.85 -3.85
N VAL A 116 18.91 -23.73 -3.51
CA VAL A 116 19.95 -23.19 -4.40
C VAL A 116 20.79 -24.28 -5.07
N ALA A 117 21.35 -23.96 -6.23
CA ALA A 117 22.26 -24.83 -7.01
C ALA A 117 23.43 -24.01 -7.56
N ALA A 118 24.47 -24.72 -8.04
CA ALA A 118 25.61 -24.08 -8.70
C ALA A 118 25.16 -23.16 -9.83
N GLY A 119 25.75 -21.97 -9.90
CA GLY A 119 25.41 -20.90 -10.85
C GLY A 119 24.29 -19.95 -10.37
N ASN A 120 23.61 -20.24 -9.24
CA ASN A 120 22.66 -19.28 -8.68
C ASN A 120 23.40 -18.09 -8.07
N LYS A 121 22.79 -16.91 -8.20
CA LYS A 121 23.26 -15.69 -7.55
C LYS A 121 22.64 -15.54 -6.19
N ILE A 122 23.43 -15.05 -5.22
CA ILE A 122 22.97 -14.65 -3.90
C ILE A 122 23.41 -13.21 -3.67
N LEU A 123 22.45 -12.36 -3.32
CA LEU A 123 22.66 -10.93 -3.05
C LEU A 123 22.56 -10.69 -1.54
N ILE A 124 23.49 -9.92 -0.98
CA ILE A 124 23.49 -9.57 0.44
C ILE A 124 23.53 -8.05 0.59
N ASP A 125 22.84 -7.52 1.63
CA ASP A 125 22.77 -6.09 1.96
C ASP A 125 22.25 -5.26 0.77
N ASP A 126 21.03 -5.55 0.33
CA ASP A 126 20.35 -4.89 -0.79
C ASP A 126 21.14 -4.92 -2.12
N GLY A 127 21.89 -6.03 -2.34
CA GLY A 127 22.67 -6.25 -3.53
C GLY A 127 24.06 -5.57 -3.55
N LEU A 128 24.49 -4.97 -2.44
CA LEU A 128 25.83 -4.41 -2.32
C LEU A 128 26.92 -5.46 -2.40
N ILE A 129 26.64 -6.70 -1.98
CA ILE A 129 27.54 -7.87 -2.09
C ILE A 129 26.83 -8.88 -2.97
N GLU A 130 27.53 -9.36 -4.01
CA GLU A 130 27.05 -10.40 -4.92
C GLU A 130 27.93 -11.65 -4.81
N LEU A 131 27.28 -12.79 -4.59
CA LEU A 131 27.91 -14.11 -4.55
C LEU A 131 27.35 -14.97 -5.67
N GLU A 132 28.16 -15.87 -6.22
CA GLU A 132 27.73 -16.93 -7.13
C GLU A 132 28.01 -18.29 -6.46
N VAL A 133 26.98 -19.13 -6.40
CA VAL A 133 27.08 -20.48 -5.83
C VAL A 133 27.95 -21.35 -6.71
N GLU A 134 29.06 -21.88 -6.18
CA GLU A 134 29.91 -22.88 -6.86
C GLU A 134 29.37 -24.28 -6.65
N LYS A 135 29.04 -24.62 -5.40
CA LYS A 135 28.53 -25.95 -5.02
C LYS A 135 27.79 -25.89 -3.70
N VAL A 136 26.96 -26.91 -3.47
CA VAL A 136 26.27 -27.13 -2.18
C VAL A 136 26.75 -28.46 -1.60
N GLU A 137 27.25 -28.44 -0.36
CA GLU A 137 27.76 -29.61 0.34
C GLU A 137 27.10 -29.74 1.72
N GLY A 138 26.03 -30.52 1.81
CA GLY A 138 25.24 -30.65 3.04
C GLY A 138 24.61 -29.31 3.45
N THR A 139 25.05 -28.76 4.57
CA THR A 139 24.56 -27.45 5.08
C THR A 139 25.34 -26.25 4.54
N GLU A 140 26.41 -26.50 3.78
CA GLU A 140 27.34 -25.48 3.30
C GLU A 140 27.03 -25.10 1.85
N ILE A 141 26.82 -23.81 1.61
CA ILE A 141 26.67 -23.22 0.27
C ILE A 141 27.98 -22.48 -0.02
N VAL A 142 28.84 -23.09 -0.78
CA VAL A 142 30.16 -22.54 -1.14
C VAL A 142 29.98 -21.62 -2.34
N CYS A 143 30.39 -20.36 -2.18
CA CYS A 143 30.22 -19.31 -3.18
C CYS A 143 31.54 -18.63 -3.50
N THR A 144 31.62 -18.08 -4.73
CA THR A 144 32.62 -17.07 -5.11
C THR A 144 32.02 -15.69 -4.95
N VAL A 145 32.77 -14.77 -4.36
CA VAL A 145 32.39 -13.35 -4.27
C VAL A 145 32.57 -12.69 -5.65
N ILE A 146 31.47 -12.27 -6.25
CA ILE A 146 31.48 -11.57 -7.56
C ILE A 146 31.66 -10.08 -7.35
N ASN A 147 30.91 -9.48 -6.41
CA ASN A 147 31.11 -8.11 -5.96
C ASN A 147 31.31 -8.10 -4.46
N GLY A 148 32.48 -7.63 -4.03
CA GLY A 148 32.87 -7.56 -2.63
C GLY A 148 32.35 -6.33 -1.91
N GLY A 149 32.53 -6.29 -0.57
CA GLY A 149 32.11 -5.19 0.26
C GLY A 149 32.26 -5.46 1.75
N GLU A 150 31.80 -4.54 2.57
CA GLU A 150 31.78 -4.65 4.03
C GLU A 150 30.51 -5.36 4.50
N LEU A 151 30.61 -6.63 4.85
CA LEU A 151 29.51 -7.41 5.40
C LEU A 151 29.32 -7.12 6.88
N GLY A 152 28.14 -6.62 7.25
CA GLY A 152 27.69 -6.46 8.64
C GLY A 152 26.83 -7.63 9.11
N GLU A 153 26.43 -7.60 10.39
CA GLU A 153 25.53 -8.60 10.96
C GLU A 153 24.08 -8.46 10.47
N LYS A 154 23.36 -9.58 10.41
CA LYS A 154 21.89 -9.64 10.18
C LYS A 154 21.43 -8.95 8.88
N LYS A 155 22.27 -9.00 7.85
CA LYS A 155 21.96 -8.41 6.54
C LYS A 155 20.98 -9.26 5.76
N GLY A 156 20.08 -8.61 5.01
CA GLY A 156 19.16 -9.27 4.10
C GLY A 156 19.89 -10.11 3.05
N VAL A 157 19.32 -11.24 2.72
CA VAL A 157 19.81 -12.18 1.70
C VAL A 157 18.70 -12.40 0.69
N ASN A 158 18.96 -12.08 -0.57
CA ASN A 158 18.06 -12.29 -1.69
C ASN A 158 18.65 -13.33 -2.65
N VAL A 159 17.79 -14.13 -3.26
CA VAL A 159 18.21 -15.18 -4.21
C VAL A 159 17.39 -15.04 -5.49
N PRO A 160 17.78 -14.14 -6.40
CA PRO A 160 17.03 -13.86 -7.62
C PRO A 160 16.81 -15.12 -8.47
N ASN A 161 15.61 -15.23 -9.04
CA ASN A 161 15.23 -16.35 -9.93
C ASN A 161 15.22 -17.74 -9.29
N VAL A 162 15.23 -17.84 -7.96
CA VAL A 162 15.13 -19.12 -7.23
C VAL A 162 13.83 -19.14 -6.44
N LYS A 163 13.07 -20.25 -6.58
CA LYS A 163 11.86 -20.45 -5.76
C LYS A 163 12.25 -20.87 -4.36
N ILE A 164 12.01 -19.97 -3.41
CA ILE A 164 12.31 -20.17 -1.99
C ILE A 164 11.08 -20.75 -1.27
N LYS A 165 11.24 -21.87 -0.56
CA LYS A 165 10.15 -22.57 0.16
C LYS A 165 9.93 -22.02 1.58
N LEU A 166 10.09 -20.72 1.79
CA LEU A 166 9.74 -20.09 3.06
C LEU A 166 8.23 -20.13 3.29
N PRO A 167 7.76 -20.23 4.55
CA PRO A 167 6.34 -20.13 4.86
C PRO A 167 5.77 -18.80 4.40
N ALA A 168 4.48 -18.76 4.11
CA ALA A 168 3.80 -17.52 3.70
C ALA A 168 3.80 -16.46 4.81
N LEU A 169 3.64 -16.90 6.06
CA LEU A 169 3.67 -16.08 7.27
C LEU A 169 4.60 -16.70 8.30
N THR A 170 5.41 -15.88 8.92
CA THR A 170 6.14 -16.28 10.12
C THR A 170 5.22 -16.25 11.36
N GLU A 171 5.60 -16.91 12.45
CA GLU A 171 4.85 -16.80 13.71
C GLU A 171 4.81 -15.35 14.20
N LYS A 172 5.87 -14.59 13.99
CA LYS A 172 5.91 -13.16 14.30
C LYS A 172 4.86 -12.37 13.50
N ASP A 173 4.72 -12.64 12.20
CA ASP A 173 3.69 -11.99 11.39
C ASP A 173 2.29 -12.30 11.90
N LYS A 174 2.03 -13.55 12.32
CA LYS A 174 0.74 -13.94 12.91
C LYS A 174 0.47 -13.20 14.24
N GLU A 175 1.49 -13.02 15.06
CA GLU A 175 1.38 -12.22 16.29
C GLU A 175 1.12 -10.74 15.98
N ASP A 176 1.82 -10.18 14.98
CA ASP A 176 1.65 -8.80 14.52
C ASP A 176 0.23 -8.57 13.99
N ILE A 177 -0.30 -9.51 13.21
CA ILE A 177 -1.68 -9.46 12.69
C ILE A 177 -2.70 -9.48 13.86
N ARG A 178 -2.54 -10.38 14.85
CA ARG A 178 -3.41 -10.39 16.04
C ARG A 178 -3.33 -9.09 16.84
N PHE A 179 -2.12 -8.53 16.98
CA PHE A 179 -1.95 -7.20 17.58
C PHE A 179 -2.70 -6.13 16.77
N GLY A 180 -2.58 -6.15 15.42
CA GLY A 180 -3.28 -5.23 14.54
C GLY A 180 -4.81 -5.30 14.69
N ILE A 181 -5.37 -6.52 14.77
CA ILE A 181 -6.80 -6.74 15.01
C ILE A 181 -7.22 -6.12 16.35
N LYS A 182 -6.50 -6.43 17.42
CA LYS A 182 -6.79 -5.93 18.78
C LYS A 182 -6.70 -4.39 18.86
N GLN A 183 -5.77 -3.77 18.15
CA GLN A 183 -5.55 -2.32 18.18
C GLN A 183 -6.47 -1.55 17.22
N GLY A 184 -7.16 -2.24 16.31
CA GLY A 184 -8.08 -1.65 15.34
C GLY A 184 -7.38 -0.93 14.18
N PHE A 185 -6.37 -1.58 13.59
CA PHE A 185 -5.79 -1.16 12.33
C PHE A 185 -6.81 -1.28 11.19
N ASP A 186 -6.64 -0.51 10.14
CA ASP A 186 -7.55 -0.46 9.00
C ASP A 186 -7.06 -1.33 7.83
N PHE A 187 -5.73 -1.48 7.73
CA PHE A 187 -5.05 -2.26 6.68
C PHE A 187 -3.89 -3.07 7.25
N ILE A 188 -3.61 -4.20 6.59
CA ILE A 188 -2.37 -4.97 6.72
C ILE A 188 -1.69 -4.95 5.36
N ALA A 189 -0.44 -4.49 5.28
CA ALA A 189 0.43 -4.70 4.13
C ALA A 189 1.29 -5.94 4.40
N ALA A 190 1.05 -7.00 3.63
CA ALA A 190 1.75 -8.27 3.77
C ALA A 190 3.04 -8.25 2.94
N SER A 191 4.19 -8.43 3.59
CA SER A 191 5.50 -8.43 2.94
C SER A 191 5.82 -9.77 2.28
N PHE A 192 6.60 -9.72 1.21
CA PHE A 192 7.11 -10.87 0.45
C PHE A 192 6.01 -11.83 -0.03
N VAL A 193 4.87 -11.30 -0.49
CA VAL A 193 3.80 -12.12 -1.06
C VAL A 193 4.28 -12.75 -2.36
N ARG A 194 4.23 -14.08 -2.42
CA ARG A 194 4.62 -14.88 -3.58
C ARG A 194 3.44 -15.50 -4.32
N THR A 195 2.39 -15.87 -3.59
CA THR A 195 1.21 -16.54 -4.15
C THR A 195 -0.09 -16.02 -3.54
N ALA A 196 -1.21 -16.30 -4.19
CA ALA A 196 -2.54 -15.99 -3.66
C ALA A 196 -2.83 -16.66 -2.30
N ASP A 197 -2.22 -17.80 -2.00
CA ASP A 197 -2.42 -18.52 -0.76
C ASP A 197 -1.88 -17.76 0.45
N CYS A 198 -0.81 -16.97 0.28
CA CYS A 198 -0.34 -16.05 1.33
C CYS A 198 -1.45 -15.10 1.80
N ILE A 199 -2.20 -14.55 0.86
CA ILE A 199 -3.30 -13.62 1.17
C ILE A 199 -4.50 -14.37 1.75
N ARG A 200 -4.82 -15.57 1.24
CA ARG A 200 -5.91 -16.40 1.77
C ARG A 200 -5.67 -16.80 3.22
N GLU A 201 -4.43 -17.14 3.61
CA GLU A 201 -4.06 -17.45 4.99
C GLU A 201 -4.32 -16.25 5.92
N ILE A 202 -3.89 -15.04 5.54
CA ILE A 202 -4.16 -13.82 6.31
C ILE A 202 -5.65 -13.56 6.43
N LYS A 203 -6.40 -13.64 5.32
CA LYS A 203 -7.86 -13.43 5.33
C LYS A 203 -8.59 -14.44 6.21
N SER A 204 -8.17 -15.70 6.20
CA SER A 204 -8.72 -16.74 7.09
C SER A 204 -8.51 -16.39 8.58
N MET A 205 -7.35 -15.82 8.94
CA MET A 205 -7.13 -15.33 10.30
C MET A 205 -8.07 -14.17 10.64
N LEU A 206 -8.19 -13.18 9.73
CA LEU A 206 -9.08 -12.03 9.93
C LEU A 206 -10.55 -12.46 10.08
N ASP A 207 -11.00 -13.37 9.23
CA ASP A 207 -12.37 -13.90 9.24
C ASP A 207 -12.67 -14.64 10.55
N SER A 208 -11.71 -15.44 11.06
CA SER A 208 -11.85 -16.16 12.32
C SER A 208 -11.99 -15.25 13.54
N GLU A 209 -11.42 -14.05 13.47
CA GLU A 209 -11.50 -13.01 14.53
C GLU A 209 -12.62 -11.98 14.25
N GLY A 210 -13.42 -12.16 13.19
CA GLY A 210 -14.49 -11.24 12.78
C GLY A 210 -13.96 -9.84 12.40
N SER A 211 -12.73 -9.76 11.91
CA SER A 211 -12.05 -8.51 11.60
C SER A 211 -12.33 -8.02 10.16
N ALA A 212 -12.63 -6.73 10.02
CA ALA A 212 -12.86 -6.09 8.73
C ALA A 212 -11.59 -5.43 8.14
N ILE A 213 -10.40 -5.73 8.66
CA ILE A 213 -9.13 -5.21 8.15
C ILE A 213 -8.94 -5.66 6.71
N LYS A 214 -8.48 -4.74 5.85
CA LYS A 214 -8.18 -5.03 4.43
C LYS A 214 -6.72 -5.41 4.25
N VAL A 215 -6.45 -6.32 3.31
CA VAL A 215 -5.11 -6.86 3.05
C VAL A 215 -4.54 -6.29 1.75
N ILE A 216 -3.39 -5.62 1.85
CA ILE A 216 -2.59 -5.10 0.75
C ILE A 216 -1.42 -6.06 0.54
N ALA A 217 -1.32 -6.68 -0.63
CA ALA A 217 -0.18 -7.54 -0.97
C ALA A 217 1.00 -6.69 -1.46
N LYS A 218 2.18 -6.88 -0.86
CA LYS A 218 3.41 -6.24 -1.34
C LYS A 218 4.08 -7.14 -2.37
N ILE A 219 4.28 -6.61 -3.57
CA ILE A 219 4.97 -7.29 -4.66
C ILE A 219 6.43 -6.84 -4.63
N GLU A 220 7.30 -7.77 -4.24
CA GLU A 220 8.70 -7.53 -3.87
C GLU A 220 9.67 -8.49 -4.54
N ASN A 221 9.18 -9.54 -5.24
CA ASN A 221 9.99 -10.60 -5.80
C ASN A 221 9.43 -11.11 -7.14
N ALA A 222 10.23 -11.84 -7.88
CA ALA A 222 9.88 -12.36 -9.21
C ALA A 222 8.67 -13.30 -9.17
N GLU A 223 8.57 -14.19 -8.17
CA GLU A 223 7.44 -15.12 -8.03
C GLU A 223 6.11 -14.39 -7.81
N GLY A 224 6.11 -13.30 -7.03
CA GLY A 224 4.93 -12.46 -6.84
C GLY A 224 4.52 -11.72 -8.11
N ILE A 225 5.48 -11.37 -8.97
CA ILE A 225 5.20 -10.77 -10.29
C ILE A 225 4.58 -11.83 -11.22
N ASP A 226 5.12 -13.04 -11.26
CA ASP A 226 4.60 -14.14 -12.07
C ASP A 226 3.16 -14.51 -11.69
N ASN A 227 2.83 -14.47 -10.39
CA ASN A 227 1.52 -14.80 -9.83
C ASN A 227 0.61 -13.58 -9.63
N LEU A 228 0.94 -12.43 -10.22
CA LEU A 228 0.30 -11.15 -9.96
C LEU A 228 -1.23 -11.19 -10.12
N ASP A 229 -1.76 -11.82 -11.18
CA ASP A 229 -3.19 -11.84 -11.47
C ASP A 229 -3.97 -12.61 -10.39
N GLU A 230 -3.43 -13.73 -9.92
CA GLU A 230 -4.04 -14.51 -8.85
C GLU A 230 -3.99 -13.76 -7.51
N ILE A 231 -2.90 -13.04 -7.23
CA ILE A 231 -2.75 -12.22 -6.03
C ILE A 231 -3.75 -11.05 -6.05
N ILE A 232 -3.86 -10.34 -7.17
CA ILE A 232 -4.83 -9.24 -7.35
C ILE A 232 -6.26 -9.73 -7.13
N ALA A 233 -6.60 -10.93 -7.61
CA ALA A 233 -7.95 -11.48 -7.46
C ALA A 233 -8.39 -11.60 -5.99
N VAL A 234 -7.46 -11.98 -5.10
CA VAL A 234 -7.75 -12.25 -3.68
C VAL A 234 -7.40 -11.12 -2.73
N ALA A 235 -6.43 -10.26 -3.07
CA ALA A 235 -6.04 -9.11 -2.24
C ALA A 235 -7.08 -7.98 -2.29
N ASP A 236 -7.07 -7.08 -1.31
CA ASP A 236 -7.89 -5.85 -1.33
C ASP A 236 -7.15 -4.69 -2.00
N GLY A 237 -5.84 -4.80 -2.14
CA GLY A 237 -4.98 -3.88 -2.87
C GLY A 237 -3.56 -4.43 -3.02
N ILE A 238 -2.73 -3.70 -3.74
CA ILE A 238 -1.33 -4.04 -4.02
C ILE A 238 -0.43 -2.89 -3.60
N MET A 239 0.77 -3.19 -3.10
CA MET A 239 1.87 -2.24 -2.94
C MET A 239 3.02 -2.64 -3.85
N VAL A 240 3.42 -1.74 -4.73
CA VAL A 240 4.63 -1.87 -5.55
C VAL A 240 5.81 -1.43 -4.69
N ALA A 241 6.48 -2.39 -4.06
CA ALA A 241 7.59 -2.15 -3.14
C ALA A 241 8.92 -2.17 -3.92
N ARG A 242 9.22 -1.06 -4.59
CA ARG A 242 10.29 -0.95 -5.60
C ARG A 242 11.69 -1.18 -5.04
N GLY A 243 11.91 -0.91 -3.76
CA GLY A 243 13.20 -1.14 -3.10
C GLY A 243 13.59 -2.62 -3.14
N ASP A 244 12.78 -3.47 -2.51
CA ASP A 244 13.02 -4.92 -2.45
C ASP A 244 12.90 -5.55 -3.84
N MET A 245 11.90 -5.11 -4.64
CA MET A 245 11.72 -5.58 -6.02
C MET A 245 12.99 -5.35 -6.87
N GLY A 246 13.64 -4.17 -6.75
CA GLY A 246 14.83 -3.82 -7.54
C GLY A 246 16.10 -4.59 -7.14
N VAL A 247 16.05 -5.33 -6.01
CA VAL A 247 17.10 -6.28 -5.64
C VAL A 247 16.85 -7.66 -6.27
N GLU A 248 15.57 -8.05 -6.38
CA GLU A 248 15.14 -9.36 -6.86
C GLU A 248 15.09 -9.47 -8.40
N ILE A 249 14.84 -8.36 -9.10
CA ILE A 249 14.76 -8.28 -10.56
C ILE A 249 15.70 -7.21 -11.10
N PRO A 250 16.07 -7.27 -12.40
CA PRO A 250 16.87 -6.21 -13.02
C PRO A 250 16.23 -4.84 -12.87
N ALA A 251 16.98 -3.87 -12.35
CA ALA A 251 16.49 -2.54 -12.01
C ALA A 251 15.79 -1.81 -13.17
N GLN A 252 16.23 -2.06 -14.41
CA GLN A 252 15.62 -1.49 -15.63
C GLN A 252 14.22 -2.03 -15.93
N GLU A 253 13.79 -3.15 -15.33
CA GLU A 253 12.46 -3.75 -15.50
C GLU A 253 11.44 -3.16 -14.52
N VAL A 254 11.88 -2.65 -13.37
CA VAL A 254 11.01 -2.10 -12.32
C VAL A 254 10.01 -1.07 -12.83
N PRO A 255 10.38 -0.06 -13.65
CA PRO A 255 9.41 0.92 -14.15
C PRO A 255 8.32 0.31 -15.03
N HIS A 256 8.66 -0.71 -15.83
CA HIS A 256 7.69 -1.41 -16.67
C HIS A 256 6.71 -2.23 -15.83
N ILE A 257 7.21 -2.99 -14.86
CA ILE A 257 6.42 -3.80 -13.94
C ILE A 257 5.50 -2.91 -13.08
N GLN A 258 5.99 -1.77 -12.59
CA GLN A 258 5.17 -0.79 -11.90
C GLN A 258 3.94 -0.38 -12.74
N LYS A 259 4.15 -0.02 -14.00
CA LYS A 259 3.07 0.38 -14.91
C LYS A 259 2.06 -0.76 -15.13
N GLU A 260 2.55 -1.97 -15.28
CA GLU A 260 1.69 -3.16 -15.45
C GLU A 260 0.87 -3.44 -14.20
N ILE A 261 1.46 -3.43 -13.01
CA ILE A 261 0.76 -3.62 -11.72
C ILE A 261 -0.32 -2.55 -11.56
N ILE A 262 0.01 -1.27 -11.77
CA ILE A 262 -0.95 -0.17 -11.66
C ILE A 262 -2.12 -0.36 -12.63
N ARG A 263 -1.85 -0.70 -13.89
CA ARG A 263 -2.88 -0.95 -14.90
C ARG A 263 -3.81 -2.09 -14.48
N LYS A 264 -3.26 -3.25 -14.09
CA LYS A 264 -4.03 -4.44 -13.68
C LYS A 264 -4.87 -4.16 -12.42
N CYS A 265 -4.33 -3.47 -11.43
CA CYS A 265 -5.07 -3.07 -10.23
C CYS A 265 -6.24 -2.15 -10.58
N ASN A 266 -6.00 -1.15 -11.43
CA ASN A 266 -7.05 -0.24 -11.89
C ASN A 266 -8.18 -0.97 -12.66
N GLU A 267 -7.85 -1.98 -13.49
CA GLU A 267 -8.82 -2.81 -14.20
C GLU A 267 -9.61 -3.69 -13.24
N ALA A 268 -8.93 -4.30 -12.28
CA ALA A 268 -9.54 -5.15 -11.24
C ALA A 268 -10.27 -4.37 -10.14
N CYS A 269 -10.28 -3.03 -10.18
CA CYS A 269 -10.87 -2.18 -9.12
C CYS A 269 -10.21 -2.43 -7.74
N LYS A 270 -8.88 -2.58 -7.72
CA LYS A 270 -8.08 -2.75 -6.51
C LYS A 270 -7.19 -1.53 -6.30
N THR A 271 -7.01 -1.15 -5.04
CA THR A 271 -6.14 -0.02 -4.70
C THR A 271 -4.67 -0.38 -4.94
N VAL A 272 -3.90 0.55 -5.48
CA VAL A 272 -2.46 0.36 -5.69
C VAL A 272 -1.66 1.50 -5.04
N ILE A 273 -0.62 1.12 -4.30
CA ILE A 273 0.32 2.03 -3.64
C ILE A 273 1.67 1.91 -4.33
N THR A 274 2.22 3.02 -4.82
CA THR A 274 3.61 3.08 -5.29
C THR A 274 4.51 3.50 -4.14
N ALA A 275 5.48 2.65 -3.78
CA ALA A 275 6.23 2.75 -2.56
C ALA A 275 7.75 2.74 -2.78
N THR A 276 8.48 3.22 -1.78
CA THR A 276 9.94 3.27 -1.62
C THR A 276 10.67 4.21 -2.56
N GLN A 277 11.68 4.90 -2.02
CA GLN A 277 12.60 5.80 -2.73
C GLN A 277 11.90 6.90 -3.56
N MET A 278 10.75 7.40 -3.10
CA MET A 278 10.00 8.44 -3.83
C MET A 278 10.67 9.82 -3.71
N LEU A 279 11.04 10.23 -2.48
CA LEU A 279 11.76 11.47 -2.18
C LEU A 279 12.93 11.18 -1.23
N ASP A 280 13.66 10.09 -1.44
CA ASP A 280 14.68 9.55 -0.53
C ASP A 280 15.73 10.57 -0.12
N SER A 281 16.15 11.44 -1.04
CA SER A 281 17.12 12.49 -0.73
C SER A 281 16.61 13.46 0.35
N MET A 282 15.28 13.60 0.53
CA MET A 282 14.69 14.45 1.56
C MET A 282 14.79 13.86 2.98
N ILE A 283 15.27 12.64 3.14
CA ILE A 283 15.72 12.14 4.46
C ILE A 283 16.79 13.08 5.03
N ARG A 284 17.68 13.60 4.17
CA ARG A 284 18.86 14.40 4.55
C ARG A 284 18.83 15.84 4.05
N ASN A 285 18.17 16.11 2.93
CA ASN A 285 18.13 17.39 2.25
C ASN A 285 16.75 18.05 2.30
N PRO A 286 16.68 19.40 2.36
CA PRO A 286 15.38 20.10 2.41
C PRO A 286 14.63 20.13 1.05
N ARG A 287 15.24 19.63 -0.01
CA ARG A 287 14.65 19.57 -1.36
C ARG A 287 15.00 18.26 -2.04
N PRO A 288 14.07 17.71 -2.85
CA PRO A 288 14.32 16.50 -3.60
C PRO A 288 15.19 16.79 -4.84
N THR A 289 15.71 15.73 -5.43
CA THR A 289 16.30 15.78 -6.77
C THR A 289 15.21 15.92 -7.84
N ARG A 290 15.59 16.35 -9.04
CA ARG A 290 14.66 16.42 -10.19
C ARG A 290 14.17 15.04 -10.62
N ALA A 291 15.01 14.01 -10.49
CA ALA A 291 14.65 12.63 -10.81
C ALA A 291 13.53 12.14 -9.89
N GLU A 292 13.61 12.42 -8.58
CA GLU A 292 12.57 12.05 -7.61
C GLU A 292 11.24 12.77 -7.87
N VAL A 293 11.28 14.08 -8.21
CA VAL A 293 10.08 14.83 -8.61
C VAL A 293 9.43 14.18 -9.85
N THR A 294 10.25 13.79 -10.83
CA THR A 294 9.76 13.11 -12.05
C THR A 294 9.19 11.74 -11.74
N ASP A 295 9.80 11.00 -10.82
CA ASP A 295 9.34 9.67 -10.42
C ASP A 295 7.95 9.73 -9.75
N VAL A 296 7.75 10.65 -8.80
CA VAL A 296 6.42 10.88 -8.18
C VAL A 296 5.39 11.25 -9.24
N ALA A 297 5.71 12.21 -10.12
CA ALA A 297 4.81 12.63 -11.18
C ALA A 297 4.45 11.47 -12.12
N ASN A 298 5.42 10.64 -12.51
CA ASN A 298 5.18 9.45 -13.35
C ASN A 298 4.26 8.43 -12.67
N ALA A 299 4.42 8.16 -11.37
CA ALA A 299 3.50 7.28 -10.65
C ALA A 299 2.05 7.80 -10.68
N VAL A 300 1.86 9.13 -10.57
CA VAL A 300 0.53 9.76 -10.70
C VAL A 300 0.00 9.63 -12.14
N TYR A 301 0.83 9.89 -13.16
CA TYR A 301 0.44 9.70 -14.57
C TYR A 301 0.13 8.24 -14.92
N ASP A 302 0.83 7.28 -14.30
CA ASP A 302 0.56 5.85 -14.45
C ASP A 302 -0.81 5.46 -13.86
N GLY A 303 -1.35 6.29 -12.97
CA GLY A 303 -2.66 6.09 -12.34
C GLY A 303 -2.61 5.37 -11.00
N THR A 304 -1.53 5.50 -10.23
CA THR A 304 -1.48 4.98 -8.85
C THR A 304 -2.57 5.60 -7.98
N ASP A 305 -3.09 4.85 -7.00
CA ASP A 305 -4.06 5.38 -6.03
C ASP A 305 -3.39 6.13 -4.91
N ALA A 306 -2.19 5.68 -4.53
CA ALA A 306 -1.42 6.31 -3.48
C ALA A 306 0.08 6.26 -3.77
N VAL A 307 0.80 7.23 -3.20
CA VAL A 307 2.27 7.27 -3.13
C VAL A 307 2.71 7.22 -1.66
N MET A 308 3.88 6.66 -1.38
CA MET A 308 4.33 6.42 -0.01
C MET A 308 5.67 7.09 0.29
N LEU A 309 5.74 7.77 1.43
CA LEU A 309 6.98 8.22 2.09
C LEU A 309 7.39 7.20 3.15
N SER A 310 8.64 6.78 3.12
CA SER A 310 9.22 5.77 4.02
C SER A 310 10.12 6.44 5.08
N GLY A 311 11.43 6.40 4.89
CA GLY A 311 12.41 7.03 5.77
C GLY A 311 12.24 8.54 5.87
N GLU A 312 11.71 9.18 4.83
CA GLU A 312 11.49 10.63 4.73
C GLU A 312 10.63 11.15 5.90
N THR A 313 9.59 10.41 6.29
CA THR A 313 8.72 10.78 7.40
C THR A 313 9.05 10.06 8.71
N ALA A 314 9.59 8.82 8.64
CA ALA A 314 9.87 8.00 9.81
C ALA A 314 11.06 8.52 10.64
N MET A 315 12.17 8.86 9.97
CA MET A 315 13.43 9.24 10.61
C MET A 315 14.14 10.42 9.91
N GLY A 316 13.61 10.90 8.78
CA GLY A 316 14.21 11.98 8.01
C GLY A 316 14.26 13.30 8.78
N LYS A 317 15.18 14.15 8.37
CA LYS A 317 15.39 15.48 9.00
C LYS A 317 14.23 16.45 8.67
N TYR A 318 13.50 16.21 7.58
CA TYR A 318 12.49 17.12 7.03
C TYR A 318 11.13 16.44 6.79
N PRO A 319 10.50 15.78 7.80
CA PRO A 319 9.32 14.93 7.58
C PRO A 319 8.11 15.70 7.02
N VAL A 320 7.83 16.87 7.55
CA VAL A 320 6.68 17.70 7.12
C VAL A 320 6.95 18.33 5.75
N ASP A 321 8.18 18.77 5.49
CA ASP A 321 8.53 19.36 4.19
C ASP A 321 8.53 18.31 3.08
N ALA A 322 8.95 17.06 3.36
CA ALA A 322 8.85 15.95 2.43
C ALA A 322 7.39 15.66 2.05
N LEU A 323 6.48 15.65 3.03
CA LEU A 323 5.05 15.52 2.75
C LEU A 323 4.50 16.69 1.94
N LYS A 324 4.81 17.94 2.30
CA LYS A 324 4.37 19.13 1.56
C LYS A 324 4.87 19.10 0.11
N MET A 325 6.11 18.67 -0.11
CA MET A 325 6.68 18.49 -1.45
C MET A 325 5.92 17.41 -2.22
N MET A 326 5.65 16.26 -1.62
CA MET A 326 4.85 15.20 -2.22
C MET A 326 3.46 15.70 -2.62
N VAL A 327 2.78 16.43 -1.75
CA VAL A 327 1.46 17.04 -2.03
C VAL A 327 1.55 17.99 -3.23
N SER A 328 2.57 18.87 -3.24
CA SER A 328 2.75 19.84 -4.32
C SER A 328 2.97 19.15 -5.67
N ILE A 329 3.80 18.11 -5.74
CA ILE A 329 4.05 17.37 -6.99
C ILE A 329 2.75 16.67 -7.44
N VAL A 330 2.02 16.05 -6.53
CA VAL A 330 0.75 15.38 -6.83
C VAL A 330 -0.28 16.36 -7.37
N GLU A 331 -0.51 17.49 -6.68
CA GLU A 331 -1.51 18.48 -7.09
C GLU A 331 -1.16 19.12 -8.44
N GLU A 332 0.11 19.44 -8.66
CA GLU A 332 0.57 19.97 -9.94
C GLU A 332 0.37 18.95 -11.07
N THR A 333 0.76 17.70 -10.85
CA THR A 333 0.59 16.64 -11.85
C THR A 333 -0.88 16.40 -12.18
N GLU A 334 -1.74 16.37 -11.17
CA GLU A 334 -3.19 16.16 -11.33
C GLU A 334 -3.88 17.29 -12.12
N ALA A 335 -3.35 18.52 -12.06
CA ALA A 335 -3.87 19.64 -12.84
C ALA A 335 -3.69 19.44 -14.36
N TYR A 336 -2.72 18.63 -14.78
CA TYR A 336 -2.44 18.33 -16.20
C TYR A 336 -3.01 16.97 -16.65
N LEU A 337 -3.76 16.24 -15.82
CA LEU A 337 -4.37 14.98 -16.21
C LEU A 337 -5.56 15.19 -17.16
N ASP A 338 -5.59 14.46 -18.28
CA ASP A 338 -6.78 14.35 -19.15
C ASP A 338 -7.76 13.30 -18.60
N TYR A 339 -8.64 13.73 -17.69
CA TYR A 339 -9.66 12.87 -17.08
C TYR A 339 -10.60 12.25 -18.11
N SER A 340 -10.88 12.94 -19.22
CA SER A 340 -11.72 12.43 -20.31
C SER A 340 -11.05 11.28 -21.05
N ALA A 341 -9.73 11.35 -21.27
CA ALA A 341 -8.97 10.26 -21.87
C ALA A 341 -8.94 9.02 -20.99
N TYR A 342 -8.82 9.19 -19.66
CA TYR A 342 -8.91 8.06 -18.72
C TYR A 342 -10.24 7.31 -18.84
N ARG A 343 -11.37 8.04 -18.89
CA ARG A 343 -12.69 7.45 -19.08
C ARG A 343 -12.80 6.68 -20.39
N ARG A 344 -12.38 7.28 -21.52
CA ARG A 344 -12.46 6.65 -22.85
C ARG A 344 -11.71 5.32 -22.91
N ARG A 345 -10.53 5.22 -22.29
CA ARG A 345 -9.72 3.98 -22.31
C ARG A 345 -10.36 2.83 -21.53
N LYS A 346 -11.23 3.12 -20.56
CA LYS A 346 -11.84 2.11 -19.66
C LYS A 346 -13.21 1.62 -20.14
N VAL A 347 -13.85 2.28 -21.11
CA VAL A 347 -15.11 1.82 -21.68
C VAL A 347 -14.81 0.67 -22.63
N THR A 348 -14.86 -0.55 -22.14
CA THR A 348 -14.75 -1.80 -22.91
C THR A 348 -16.05 -2.59 -22.78
N GLU A 349 -16.35 -3.46 -23.75
CA GLU A 349 -17.55 -4.30 -23.71
C GLU A 349 -17.59 -5.16 -22.44
N GLU A 350 -16.47 -5.72 -22.02
CA GLU A 350 -16.35 -6.55 -20.84
C GLU A 350 -16.62 -5.78 -19.54
N ASN A 351 -16.06 -4.57 -19.41
CA ASN A 351 -16.27 -3.71 -18.24
C ASN A 351 -17.74 -3.29 -18.08
N MET A 352 -18.47 -3.14 -19.20
CA MET A 352 -19.87 -2.67 -19.19
C MET A 352 -20.91 -3.77 -18.95
N LYS A 353 -20.53 -5.04 -18.91
CA LYS A 353 -21.45 -6.15 -18.61
C LYS A 353 -21.86 -6.22 -17.13
N ASN A 354 -21.09 -5.60 -16.23
CA ASN A 354 -21.40 -5.56 -14.79
C ASN A 354 -22.25 -4.32 -14.47
N ILE A 355 -23.40 -4.52 -13.79
CA ILE A 355 -24.36 -3.44 -13.45
C ILE A 355 -23.67 -2.30 -12.69
N SER A 356 -22.88 -2.60 -11.65
CA SER A 356 -22.21 -1.57 -10.86
C SER A 356 -21.20 -0.77 -11.70
N ASN A 357 -20.47 -1.43 -12.60
CA ASN A 357 -19.56 -0.75 -13.52
C ASN A 357 -20.34 0.18 -14.49
N ALA A 358 -21.43 -0.31 -15.07
CA ALA A 358 -22.22 0.46 -16.01
C ALA A 358 -22.82 1.71 -15.34
N VAL A 359 -23.40 1.55 -14.14
CA VAL A 359 -23.98 2.68 -13.38
C VAL A 359 -22.91 3.67 -12.95
N CYS A 360 -21.75 3.22 -12.43
CA CYS A 360 -20.66 4.11 -12.05
C CYS A 360 -20.07 4.85 -13.27
N ALA A 361 -19.90 4.17 -14.40
CA ALA A 361 -19.46 4.80 -15.65
C ALA A 361 -20.44 5.88 -16.12
N ALA A 362 -21.74 5.59 -16.08
CA ALA A 362 -22.81 6.54 -16.41
C ALA A 362 -22.81 7.74 -15.43
N SER A 363 -22.63 7.48 -14.11
CA SER A 363 -22.57 8.54 -13.10
C SER A 363 -21.39 9.50 -13.34
N VAL A 364 -20.22 8.96 -13.66
CA VAL A 364 -19.03 9.77 -13.99
C VAL A 364 -19.21 10.52 -15.30
N ALA A 365 -19.84 9.89 -16.31
CA ALA A 365 -20.18 10.55 -17.58
C ALA A 365 -21.15 11.72 -17.35
N THR A 366 -22.25 11.46 -16.65
CA THR A 366 -23.26 12.46 -16.34
C THR A 366 -22.64 13.63 -15.55
N ALA A 367 -21.86 13.35 -14.50
CA ALA A 367 -21.19 14.40 -13.72
C ALA A 367 -20.30 15.29 -14.60
N HIS A 368 -19.56 14.69 -15.54
CA HIS A 368 -18.72 15.43 -16.48
C HIS A 368 -19.56 16.30 -17.44
N ASP A 369 -20.61 15.71 -18.02
CA ASP A 369 -21.39 16.34 -19.09
C ASP A 369 -22.24 17.53 -18.58
N ILE A 370 -22.71 17.46 -17.31
CA ILE A 370 -23.47 18.56 -16.68
C ILE A 370 -22.58 19.50 -15.85
N GLY A 371 -21.28 19.25 -15.77
CA GLY A 371 -20.35 20.04 -14.96
C GLY A 371 -20.61 19.92 -13.45
N ALA A 372 -21.02 18.73 -12.95
CA ALA A 372 -21.26 18.51 -11.54
C ALA A 372 -19.97 18.58 -10.71
N ASP A 373 -20.05 19.26 -9.56
CA ASP A 373 -18.92 19.42 -8.64
C ASP A 373 -18.62 18.13 -7.87
N TYR A 374 -19.66 17.34 -7.58
CA TYR A 374 -19.60 16.19 -6.69
C TYR A 374 -20.27 14.93 -7.25
N ILE A 375 -19.68 13.78 -6.92
CA ILE A 375 -20.33 12.47 -7.01
C ILE A 375 -20.43 11.93 -5.58
N ILE A 376 -21.64 11.87 -5.04
CA ILE A 376 -21.92 11.41 -3.67
C ILE A 376 -22.16 9.90 -3.71
N ALA A 377 -21.41 9.14 -2.92
CA ALA A 377 -21.37 7.68 -2.92
C ALA A 377 -21.67 7.09 -1.53
N PRO A 378 -22.92 7.05 -1.08
CA PRO A 378 -23.28 6.35 0.14
C PRO A 378 -23.04 4.84 -0.01
N SER A 379 -22.31 4.23 0.95
CA SER A 379 -21.94 2.81 0.88
C SER A 379 -21.57 2.28 2.26
N ILE A 380 -22.12 1.12 2.65
CA ILE A 380 -21.76 0.48 3.92
C ILE A 380 -20.29 0.00 3.91
N THR A 381 -19.82 -0.53 2.79
CA THR A 381 -18.49 -1.15 2.66
C THR A 381 -17.46 -0.30 1.92
N GLY A 382 -17.84 0.89 1.43
CA GLY A 382 -16.99 1.71 0.55
C GLY A 382 -16.86 1.17 -0.88
N PHE A 383 -17.67 0.19 -1.28
CA PHE A 383 -17.61 -0.41 -2.61
C PHE A 383 -17.99 0.59 -3.72
N THR A 384 -19.09 1.32 -3.56
CA THR A 384 -19.55 2.29 -4.57
C THR A 384 -18.50 3.39 -4.82
N SER A 385 -17.89 3.94 -3.76
CA SER A 385 -16.83 4.95 -3.90
C SER A 385 -15.59 4.40 -4.59
N MET A 386 -15.22 3.14 -4.30
CA MET A 386 -14.11 2.46 -4.97
C MET A 386 -14.40 2.24 -6.47
N MET A 387 -15.62 1.84 -6.80
CA MET A 387 -16.04 1.67 -8.20
C MET A 387 -16.01 3.00 -8.98
N LEU A 388 -16.45 4.09 -8.36
CA LEU A 388 -16.36 5.44 -8.96
C LEU A 388 -14.92 5.90 -9.11
N SER A 389 -14.08 5.66 -8.09
CA SER A 389 -12.64 5.97 -8.10
C SER A 389 -11.93 5.32 -9.30
N LYS A 390 -12.29 4.09 -9.67
CA LYS A 390 -11.77 3.40 -10.85
C LYS A 390 -11.90 4.24 -12.14
N TRP A 391 -12.98 5.01 -12.27
CA TRP A 391 -13.27 5.81 -13.48
C TRP A 391 -12.53 7.15 -13.50
N ARG A 392 -11.80 7.51 -12.45
CA ARG A 392 -10.99 8.73 -12.34
C ARG A 392 -11.78 9.99 -12.74
N PRO A 393 -12.91 10.32 -12.08
CA PRO A 393 -13.69 11.51 -12.42
C PRO A 393 -12.93 12.81 -12.12
N ALA A 394 -13.21 13.86 -12.89
CA ALA A 394 -12.80 15.22 -12.55
C ALA A 394 -13.59 15.73 -11.33
N ALA A 395 -14.88 15.40 -11.22
CA ALA A 395 -15.71 15.67 -10.07
C ALA A 395 -15.16 15.01 -8.80
N ARG A 396 -15.43 15.62 -7.66
CA ARG A 396 -14.99 15.13 -6.34
C ARG A 396 -15.89 13.98 -5.88
N ILE A 397 -15.32 12.85 -5.49
CA ILE A 397 -16.09 11.73 -4.94
C ILE A 397 -16.22 11.92 -3.42
N ILE A 398 -17.44 11.98 -2.92
CA ILE A 398 -17.72 11.98 -1.48
C ILE A 398 -18.22 10.59 -1.11
N GLY A 399 -17.36 9.80 -0.45
CA GLY A 399 -17.73 8.47 0.04
C GLY A 399 -18.35 8.58 1.43
N MET A 400 -19.59 8.13 1.61
CA MET A 400 -20.29 8.23 2.89
C MET A 400 -20.57 6.84 3.46
N SER A 401 -20.29 6.65 4.77
CA SER A 401 -20.56 5.36 5.43
C SER A 401 -20.92 5.53 6.91
N PRO A 402 -21.85 4.70 7.45
CA PRO A 402 -22.14 4.65 8.88
C PRO A 402 -21.06 3.88 9.68
N SER A 403 -20.11 3.24 9.02
CA SER A 403 -18.98 2.52 9.63
C SER A 403 -17.75 3.41 9.68
N THR A 404 -17.28 3.73 10.89
CA THR A 404 -16.04 4.51 11.07
C THR A 404 -14.81 3.80 10.51
N THR A 405 -14.77 2.46 10.53
CA THR A 405 -13.71 1.65 9.90
C THR A 405 -13.75 1.81 8.39
N THR A 406 -14.92 1.72 7.76
CA THR A 406 -15.08 1.93 6.32
C THR A 406 -14.68 3.35 5.92
N VAL A 407 -15.05 4.36 6.71
CA VAL A 407 -14.64 5.77 6.49
C VAL A 407 -13.11 5.88 6.47
N ARG A 408 -12.41 5.26 7.43
CA ARG A 408 -10.94 5.22 7.42
C ARG A 408 -10.37 4.44 6.24
N GLN A 409 -10.97 3.31 5.87
CA GLN A 409 -10.53 2.52 4.73
C GLN A 409 -10.69 3.25 3.39
N MET A 410 -11.71 4.09 3.24
CA MET A 410 -11.88 4.94 2.07
C MET A 410 -10.77 6.00 1.93
N MET A 411 -9.99 6.29 3.00
CA MET A 411 -8.83 7.19 2.92
C MET A 411 -7.75 6.72 1.95
N LEU A 412 -7.72 5.45 1.57
CA LEU A 412 -6.79 4.91 0.58
C LEU A 412 -7.36 4.86 -0.85
N GLN A 413 -8.62 5.25 -1.05
CA GLN A 413 -9.26 5.28 -2.37
C GLN A 413 -8.98 6.61 -3.09
N TRP A 414 -8.46 6.55 -4.31
CA TRP A 414 -8.15 7.73 -5.11
C TRP A 414 -9.37 8.65 -5.30
N GLY A 415 -9.18 9.94 -5.10
CA GLY A 415 -10.19 10.97 -5.33
C GLY A 415 -11.37 10.96 -4.34
N VAL A 416 -11.42 10.03 -3.39
CA VAL A 416 -12.50 9.92 -2.41
C VAL A 416 -12.22 10.79 -1.19
N THR A 417 -13.20 11.62 -0.83
CA THR A 417 -13.28 12.29 0.47
C THR A 417 -14.27 11.50 1.33
N PRO A 418 -13.79 10.75 2.32
CA PRO A 418 -14.67 9.94 3.16
C PRO A 418 -15.32 10.76 4.25
N ILE A 419 -16.62 10.54 4.47
CA ILE A 419 -17.43 11.20 5.49
C ILE A 419 -18.28 10.17 6.23
N TRP A 420 -18.39 10.31 7.53
CA TRP A 420 -19.33 9.50 8.30
C TRP A 420 -20.76 9.96 8.02
N SER A 421 -21.70 9.01 7.93
CA SER A 421 -23.12 9.28 7.71
C SER A 421 -24.00 8.39 8.58
N ARG A 422 -25.21 8.85 8.87
CA ARG A 422 -26.23 8.05 9.54
C ARG A 422 -26.62 6.83 8.67
N ARG A 423 -27.07 5.80 9.33
CA ARG A 423 -27.66 4.64 8.64
C ARG A 423 -29.07 5.00 8.18
N ALA A 424 -29.40 4.67 6.95
CA ALA A 424 -30.72 4.87 6.37
C ALA A 424 -31.47 3.53 6.21
N GLU A 425 -32.78 3.55 6.32
CA GLU A 425 -33.65 2.37 6.16
C GLU A 425 -34.30 2.29 4.77
N SER A 426 -34.30 3.40 4.03
CA SER A 426 -34.81 3.48 2.67
C SER A 426 -33.85 4.23 1.75
N THR A 427 -34.04 4.09 0.43
CA THR A 427 -33.23 4.79 -0.56
C THR A 427 -33.49 6.31 -0.54
N ASP A 428 -34.74 6.73 -0.32
CA ASP A 428 -35.08 8.14 -0.23
C ASP A 428 -34.43 8.77 1.01
N GLU A 429 -34.57 8.13 2.17
CA GLU A 429 -33.90 8.55 3.40
C GLU A 429 -32.36 8.61 3.24
N LEU A 430 -31.77 7.64 2.51
CA LEU A 430 -30.34 7.65 2.22
C LEU A 430 -29.92 8.90 1.46
N ILE A 431 -30.69 9.30 0.47
CA ILE A 431 -30.44 10.49 -0.35
C ILE A 431 -30.62 11.75 0.47
N GLU A 432 -31.74 11.87 1.20
CA GLU A 432 -32.05 13.02 2.04
C GLU A 432 -31.00 13.22 3.13
N ASN A 433 -30.69 12.17 3.90
CA ASN A 433 -29.65 12.22 4.93
C ASN A 433 -28.29 12.63 4.36
N SER A 434 -27.91 12.10 3.19
CA SER A 434 -26.64 12.44 2.56
C SER A 434 -26.55 13.93 2.23
N LEU A 435 -27.60 14.52 1.66
CA LEU A 435 -27.62 15.94 1.33
C LEU A 435 -27.66 16.83 2.57
N GLU A 436 -28.49 16.48 3.56
CA GLU A 436 -28.58 17.22 4.83
C GLU A 436 -27.24 17.27 5.58
N GLU A 437 -26.58 16.11 5.72
CA GLU A 437 -25.30 16.00 6.42
C GLU A 437 -24.19 16.77 5.72
N LEU A 438 -24.13 16.69 4.38
CA LEU A 438 -23.12 17.40 3.60
C LEU A 438 -23.34 18.92 3.62
N LYS A 439 -24.60 19.39 3.59
CA LYS A 439 -24.92 20.83 3.76
C LYS A 439 -24.58 21.33 5.14
N SER A 440 -25.00 20.62 6.18
CA SER A 440 -24.74 21.01 7.57
C SER A 440 -23.24 21.02 7.90
N GLY A 441 -22.47 20.13 7.26
CA GLY A 441 -21.02 20.08 7.34
C GLY A 441 -20.28 21.10 6.45
N ASN A 442 -21.00 21.96 5.72
CA ASN A 442 -20.43 22.90 4.74
C ASN A 442 -19.53 22.23 3.67
N VAL A 443 -19.84 20.99 3.31
CA VAL A 443 -19.12 20.23 2.26
C VAL A 443 -19.67 20.57 0.87
N ILE A 444 -21.00 20.74 0.77
CA ILE A 444 -21.73 21.19 -0.40
C ILE A 444 -22.54 22.43 -0.08
N ASN A 445 -22.78 23.27 -1.07
CA ASN A 445 -23.51 24.53 -0.93
C ASN A 445 -24.79 24.54 -1.77
N SER A 446 -25.70 25.45 -1.43
CA SER A 446 -26.89 25.71 -2.25
C SER A 446 -26.47 26.15 -3.65
N GLY A 447 -27.07 25.56 -4.67
CA GLY A 447 -26.74 25.77 -6.08
C GLY A 447 -25.71 24.79 -6.68
N ASP A 448 -24.99 24.01 -5.85
CA ASP A 448 -24.07 22.99 -6.35
C ASP A 448 -24.83 21.88 -7.11
N LEU A 449 -24.20 21.33 -8.13
CA LEU A 449 -24.70 20.14 -8.85
C LEU A 449 -24.00 18.88 -8.34
N ALA A 450 -24.80 17.86 -8.03
CA ALA A 450 -24.26 16.58 -7.59
C ALA A 450 -24.93 15.39 -8.27
N VAL A 451 -24.16 14.32 -8.47
CA VAL A 451 -24.66 13.01 -8.90
C VAL A 451 -24.57 12.06 -7.70
N ILE A 452 -25.71 11.53 -7.25
CA ILE A 452 -25.76 10.55 -6.17
C ILE A 452 -25.77 9.16 -6.79
N THR A 453 -24.87 8.27 -6.35
CA THR A 453 -24.74 6.90 -6.87
C THR A 453 -24.73 5.92 -5.70
N ALA A 454 -25.66 4.99 -5.67
CA ALA A 454 -25.84 4.06 -4.55
C ALA A 454 -26.40 2.71 -4.97
N GLY A 455 -26.48 1.78 -4.03
CA GLY A 455 -27.32 0.59 -4.13
C GLY A 455 -28.69 0.83 -3.50
N ILE A 456 -29.74 0.21 -4.04
CA ILE A 456 -31.09 0.28 -3.46
C ILE A 456 -31.09 -0.35 -2.07
N VAL A 457 -31.58 0.39 -1.08
CA VAL A 457 -31.83 -0.12 0.26
C VAL A 457 -33.20 -0.83 0.26
N THR A 458 -33.21 -2.16 0.45
CA THR A 458 -34.44 -2.94 0.55
C THR A 458 -34.50 -3.71 1.86
N TYR A 459 -35.70 -3.81 2.45
CA TYR A 459 -35.94 -4.57 3.69
C TYR A 459 -35.56 -6.06 3.57
N ALA A 460 -35.66 -6.64 2.38
CA ALA A 460 -35.44 -8.07 2.13
C ALA A 460 -33.96 -8.50 2.14
N ARG A 461 -33.00 -7.56 2.03
CA ARG A 461 -31.56 -7.86 1.86
C ARG A 461 -30.72 -7.60 3.11
N ARG A 462 -31.29 -7.68 4.30
CA ARG A 462 -30.53 -7.51 5.57
C ARG A 462 -29.42 -8.54 5.79
N HIS A 463 -29.41 -9.63 5.02
CA HIS A 463 -28.51 -10.79 5.18
C HIS A 463 -27.79 -11.24 3.91
N GLU A 464 -27.98 -10.59 2.76
CA GLU A 464 -27.27 -10.93 1.54
C GLU A 464 -26.13 -9.93 1.25
N ALA A 465 -25.06 -10.45 0.65
CA ALA A 465 -23.86 -9.70 0.26
C ALA A 465 -24.19 -8.37 -0.42
N ALA A 466 -23.37 -7.35 -0.09
CA ALA A 466 -23.40 -5.96 -0.52
C ALA A 466 -24.27 -5.69 -1.75
N ALA A 467 -25.34 -4.89 -1.57
CA ALA A 467 -26.21 -4.47 -2.68
C ALA A 467 -25.34 -3.83 -3.77
N ALA A 468 -25.43 -4.37 -4.99
CA ALA A 468 -24.74 -3.80 -6.15
C ALA A 468 -25.13 -2.33 -6.32
N THR A 469 -24.17 -1.47 -6.69
CA THR A 469 -24.44 -0.10 -7.07
C THR A 469 -25.34 -0.12 -8.33
N ASN A 470 -26.59 0.33 -8.22
CA ASN A 470 -27.59 0.14 -9.27
C ASN A 470 -28.51 1.35 -9.48
N ILE A 471 -28.30 2.45 -8.75
CA ILE A 471 -29.03 3.71 -8.94
C ILE A 471 -28.09 4.89 -9.16
N MET A 472 -28.57 5.83 -9.95
CA MET A 472 -27.97 7.16 -10.12
C MET A 472 -29.09 8.20 -10.08
N ARG A 473 -28.85 9.31 -9.37
CA ARG A 473 -29.76 10.47 -9.29
C ARG A 473 -28.95 11.75 -9.43
N VAL A 474 -29.41 12.65 -10.30
CA VAL A 474 -28.87 14.00 -10.41
C VAL A 474 -29.68 14.90 -9.50
N VAL A 475 -29.01 15.77 -8.73
CA VAL A 475 -29.62 16.73 -7.81
C VAL A 475 -28.98 18.09 -7.96
N SER A 476 -29.80 19.16 -7.89
CA SER A 476 -29.34 20.49 -7.52
C SER A 476 -29.51 20.62 -6.02
N VAL A 477 -28.48 21.11 -5.32
CA VAL A 477 -28.53 21.32 -3.87
C VAL A 477 -29.32 22.59 -3.61
N ASP A 478 -30.46 22.50 -2.92
CA ASP A 478 -31.34 23.61 -2.59
C ASP A 478 -30.75 24.50 -1.49
#